data_de08bbb5abeaf9dfa81bbbbbe38eea3d
#
_entry.id   de08bbb5abeaf9dfa81bbbbbe38eea3d
#
_cell.length_a   1.000
_cell.length_b   1.000
_cell.length_c   1.000
_cell.angle_alpha   90.00
_cell.angle_beta   90.00
_cell.angle_gamma   90.00
#
_symmetry.space_group_name_H-M   'P 1'
#
loop_
_entity.id
_entity.type
_entity.pdbx_description
1 polymer ?
#
loop_
_entity_poly.entity_id
_entity_poly.type
_entity_poly.pdbx_seq_one_letter_code
_entity_poly.pdbx_strand_id
1 'polypeptide(L)'
;LDPKLGPEWNKFFKFLHSDEFLNALKKFSGVAVDKMKTFRFVLYQKGGFQLPHIHNDGPSTLIVFFYFSKGWEKGDPGGTYVASEADESKIIFEPYNLDNTMVILQDGPYSAHGARYIVKDVKRKAIQIYFEGYSEETGWSGGEYEGADKPQV
;
A
#
# COMPACT_ATOMS: atom_id res chain seq x y z
N LEU A 1 -3.99 15.65 14.78
CA LEU A 1 -2.52 15.64 14.77
C LEU A 1 -2.03 15.01 16.08
N ASP A 2 -1.05 14.11 15.98
CA ASP A 2 -0.47 13.46 17.15
C ASP A 2 0.67 14.34 17.71
N PRO A 3 0.59 14.83 18.96
CA PRO A 3 1.64 15.63 19.55
C PRO A 3 2.96 14.87 19.77
N LYS A 4 2.93 13.53 19.71
CA LYS A 4 4.13 12.69 19.79
C LYS A 4 4.92 12.67 18.49
N LEU A 5 4.31 13.05 17.37
CA LEU A 5 4.98 13.18 16.10
C LEU A 5 5.66 14.56 16.00
N GLY A 6 6.86 14.60 15.44
CA GLY A 6 7.55 15.85 15.17
C GLY A 6 6.80 16.74 14.16
N PRO A 7 7.13 18.05 14.10
CA PRO A 7 6.40 19.02 13.26
C PRO A 7 6.39 18.64 11.77
N GLU A 8 7.45 18.06 11.24
CA GLU A 8 7.52 17.66 9.84
C GLU A 8 6.58 16.48 9.52
N TRP A 9 6.43 15.52 10.44
CA TRP A 9 5.45 14.44 10.30
C TRP A 9 4.03 14.96 10.34
N ASN A 10 3.73 15.91 11.21
CA ASN A 10 2.41 16.53 11.28
C ASN A 10 2.11 17.34 10.02
N LYS A 11 3.12 18.01 9.43
CA LYS A 11 3.00 18.73 8.17
C LYS A 11 2.74 17.77 7.01
N PHE A 12 3.48 16.67 6.93
CA PHE A 12 3.27 15.62 5.94
C PHE A 12 1.89 14.98 6.07
N PHE A 13 1.45 14.67 7.28
CA PHE A 13 0.13 14.14 7.55
C PHE A 13 -0.99 15.09 7.09
N LYS A 14 -0.85 16.40 7.33
CA LYS A 14 -1.78 17.40 6.81
C LYS A 14 -1.80 17.43 5.28
N PHE A 15 -0.65 17.33 4.64
CA PHE A 15 -0.54 17.29 3.19
C PHE A 15 -1.29 16.09 2.60
N LEU A 16 -1.18 14.91 3.21
CA LEU A 16 -1.90 13.72 2.78
C LEU A 16 -3.44 13.84 2.85
N HIS A 17 -3.95 14.73 3.68
CA HIS A 17 -5.37 15.06 3.78
C HIS A 17 -5.81 16.23 2.91
N SER A 18 -4.88 16.86 2.19
CA SER A 18 -5.21 18.03 1.36
C SER A 18 -5.89 17.64 0.07
N ASP A 19 -6.76 18.54 -0.43
CA ASP A 19 -7.37 18.39 -1.75
C ASP A 19 -6.32 18.32 -2.86
N GLU A 20 -5.18 19.01 -2.69
CA GLU A 20 -4.05 18.96 -3.61
C GLU A 20 -3.56 17.53 -3.79
N PHE A 21 -3.26 16.83 -2.68
CA PHE A 21 -2.76 15.46 -2.73
C PHE A 21 -3.83 14.48 -3.22
N LEU A 22 -5.06 14.57 -2.70
CA LEU A 22 -6.15 13.69 -3.10
C LEU A 22 -6.50 13.83 -4.59
N ASN A 23 -6.52 15.05 -5.11
CA ASN A 23 -6.76 15.29 -6.53
C ASN A 23 -5.61 14.79 -7.42
N ALA A 24 -4.35 14.94 -6.96
CA ALA A 24 -3.21 14.37 -7.66
C ALA A 24 -3.29 12.82 -7.70
N LEU A 25 -3.67 12.21 -6.58
CA LEU A 25 -3.83 10.76 -6.46
C LEU A 25 -4.96 10.24 -7.37
N LYS A 26 -6.14 10.90 -7.38
CA LYS A 26 -7.25 10.62 -8.30
C LYS A 26 -6.80 10.69 -9.76
N LYS A 27 -6.13 11.79 -10.12
CA LYS A 27 -5.67 12.00 -11.49
C LYS A 27 -4.66 10.97 -11.95
N PHE A 28 -3.76 10.56 -11.06
CA PHE A 28 -2.72 9.57 -11.37
C PHE A 28 -3.28 8.15 -11.47
N SER A 29 -4.12 7.75 -10.52
CA SER A 29 -4.63 6.38 -10.41
C SER A 29 -5.88 6.10 -11.23
N GLY A 30 -6.67 7.13 -11.54
CA GLY A 30 -8.01 6.99 -12.10
C GLY A 30 -9.08 6.54 -11.08
N VAL A 31 -8.71 6.35 -9.81
CA VAL A 31 -9.62 5.92 -8.75
C VAL A 31 -10.11 7.14 -7.96
N ALA A 32 -11.42 7.23 -7.79
CA ALA A 32 -12.06 8.34 -7.05
C ALA A 32 -11.92 8.12 -5.55
N VAL A 33 -10.78 8.51 -4.98
CA VAL A 33 -10.56 8.50 -3.52
C VAL A 33 -10.86 9.88 -2.92
N ASP A 34 -11.49 9.92 -1.75
CA ASP A 34 -11.95 11.15 -1.12
C ASP A 34 -11.33 11.38 0.26
N LYS A 35 -10.88 10.32 0.92
CA LYS A 35 -10.28 10.43 2.25
C LYS A 35 -9.23 9.37 2.53
N MET A 36 -8.37 9.68 3.50
CA MET A 36 -7.47 8.71 4.12
C MET A 36 -8.23 7.88 5.16
N LYS A 37 -8.14 6.55 5.05
CA LYS A 37 -8.76 5.58 5.98
C LYS A 37 -7.81 5.15 7.09
N THR A 38 -6.58 4.80 6.72
CA THR A 38 -5.56 4.33 7.67
C THR A 38 -4.20 4.93 7.36
N PHE A 39 -3.37 5.02 8.40
CA PHE A 39 -1.98 5.44 8.32
C PHE A 39 -1.17 4.58 9.29
N ARG A 40 -0.14 3.88 8.77
CA ARG A 40 0.69 2.96 9.56
C ARG A 40 2.16 3.14 9.25
N PHE A 41 2.99 3.16 10.30
CA PHE A 41 4.43 2.94 10.15
C PHE A 41 4.71 1.45 10.07
N VAL A 42 5.48 1.04 9.07
CA VAL A 42 5.82 -0.36 8.81
C VAL A 42 7.33 -0.51 8.84
N LEU A 43 7.80 -1.43 9.67
CA LEU A 43 9.21 -1.79 9.77
C LEU A 43 9.35 -3.31 9.58
N TYR A 44 10.04 -3.71 8.52
CA TYR A 44 10.49 -5.08 8.37
C TYR A 44 12.00 -5.15 8.53
N GLN A 45 12.47 -6.27 9.05
CA GLN A 45 13.89 -6.58 9.22
C GLN A 45 14.21 -7.89 8.49
N LYS A 46 15.46 -8.29 8.49
CA LYS A 46 15.87 -9.61 8.02
C LYS A 46 14.99 -10.71 8.62
N GLY A 47 14.48 -11.58 7.78
CA GLY A 47 13.50 -12.61 8.16
C GLY A 47 12.04 -12.15 8.09
N GLY A 48 11.77 -10.86 7.91
CA GLY A 48 10.42 -10.35 7.71
C GLY A 48 9.87 -10.73 6.34
N PHE A 49 8.58 -11.07 6.31
CA PHE A 49 7.84 -11.35 5.07
C PHE A 49 6.35 -11.14 5.32
N GLN A 50 5.59 -11.12 4.24
CA GLN A 50 4.14 -11.15 4.28
C GLN A 50 3.64 -12.04 3.15
N LEU A 51 2.86 -13.05 3.50
CA LEU A 51 2.27 -13.94 2.52
C LEU A 51 1.35 -13.19 1.55
N PRO A 52 1.21 -13.68 0.31
CA PRO A 52 0.31 -13.07 -0.65
C PRO A 52 -1.14 -13.15 -0.15
N HIS A 53 -1.82 -12.02 -0.17
CA HIS A 53 -3.19 -11.89 0.30
C HIS A 53 -3.93 -10.84 -0.53
N ILE A 54 -5.24 -10.90 -0.46
CA ILE A 54 -6.18 -9.97 -1.08
C ILE A 54 -6.97 -9.31 0.04
N HIS A 55 -7.13 -8.00 -0.01
CA HIS A 55 -8.04 -7.29 0.89
C HIS A 55 -9.47 -7.31 0.33
N ASN A 56 -10.40 -7.06 1.22
CA ASN A 56 -11.82 -6.99 0.94
C ASN A 56 -12.36 -5.56 1.11
N ASP A 57 -11.54 -4.58 0.76
CA ASP A 57 -11.83 -3.17 0.99
C ASP A 57 -12.55 -2.50 -0.20
N GLY A 58 -12.71 -3.21 -1.32
CA GLY A 58 -13.45 -2.74 -2.50
C GLY A 58 -12.63 -1.93 -3.51
N PRO A 59 -13.18 -1.78 -4.74
CA PRO A 59 -12.44 -1.22 -5.88
C PRO A 59 -12.15 0.28 -5.77
N SER A 60 -12.82 0.99 -4.84
CA SER A 60 -12.57 2.41 -4.56
C SER A 60 -11.47 2.63 -3.51
N THR A 61 -10.62 1.62 -3.28
CA THR A 61 -9.53 1.67 -2.31
C THR A 61 -8.18 1.69 -3.01
N LEU A 62 -7.34 2.63 -2.61
CA LEU A 62 -5.91 2.66 -2.96
C LEU A 62 -5.07 2.37 -1.72
N ILE A 63 -4.10 1.49 -1.87
CA ILE A 63 -3.07 1.22 -0.89
C ILE A 63 -1.79 1.91 -1.37
N VAL A 64 -1.30 2.82 -0.56
CA VAL A 64 -0.13 3.64 -0.90
C VAL A 64 0.99 3.34 0.08
N PHE A 65 2.16 3.04 -0.44
CA PHE A 65 3.39 2.87 0.33
C PHE A 65 4.37 3.99 0.02
N PHE A 66 4.84 4.69 1.04
CA PHE A 66 6.03 5.54 0.96
C PHE A 66 7.21 4.81 1.58
N TYR A 67 8.28 4.62 0.82
CA TYR A 67 9.48 3.92 1.25
C TYR A 67 10.61 4.87 1.63
N PHE A 68 11.32 4.52 2.69
CA PHE A 68 12.45 5.28 3.24
C PHE A 68 13.62 4.33 3.59
N SER A 69 13.93 3.40 2.69
CA SER A 69 14.86 2.29 2.97
C SER A 69 16.02 2.33 2.00
N LYS A 70 17.20 2.62 2.50
CA LYS A 70 18.44 2.60 1.72
C LYS A 70 19.01 1.18 1.62
N GLY A 71 19.87 0.96 0.62
CA GLY A 71 20.60 -0.28 0.45
C GLY A 71 19.81 -1.39 -0.24
N TRP A 72 18.67 -1.08 -0.86
CA TRP A 72 17.91 -2.00 -1.72
C TRP A 72 18.40 -1.90 -3.16
N GLU A 73 18.56 -3.03 -3.83
CA GLU A 73 18.99 -3.17 -5.21
C GLU A 73 17.99 -4.00 -6.02
N LYS A 74 18.07 -3.87 -7.34
CA LYS A 74 17.21 -4.65 -8.22
C LYS A 74 17.40 -6.16 -7.99
N GLY A 75 16.30 -6.86 -7.69
CA GLY A 75 16.28 -8.29 -7.38
C GLY A 75 16.27 -8.61 -5.89
N ASP A 76 16.55 -7.62 -5.01
CA ASP A 76 16.38 -7.81 -3.58
C ASP A 76 14.92 -8.04 -3.21
N PRO A 77 14.62 -9.07 -2.42
CA PRO A 77 13.25 -9.30 -1.97
C PRO A 77 12.86 -8.33 -0.86
N GLY A 78 11.56 -8.01 -0.77
CA GLY A 78 11.01 -7.26 0.37
C GLY A 78 10.29 -5.96 0.03
N GLY A 79 10.28 -5.53 -1.23
CA GLY A 79 9.30 -4.55 -1.70
C GLY A 79 7.89 -5.15 -1.61
N THR A 80 6.85 -4.32 -1.47
CA THR A 80 5.49 -4.84 -1.59
C THR A 80 5.24 -5.21 -3.04
N TYR A 81 5.18 -6.51 -3.32
CA TYR A 81 4.89 -7.01 -4.65
C TYR A 81 3.38 -7.05 -4.92
N VAL A 82 3.03 -7.08 -6.20
CA VAL A 82 1.70 -7.43 -6.70
C VAL A 82 1.80 -8.71 -7.51
N ALA A 83 0.86 -9.62 -7.27
CA ALA A 83 0.72 -10.87 -8.00
C ALA A 83 -0.68 -10.99 -8.59
N SER A 84 -0.81 -11.70 -9.70
CA SER A 84 -2.11 -11.97 -10.33
C SER A 84 -2.99 -12.93 -9.52
N GLU A 85 -2.39 -13.69 -8.63
CA GLU A 85 -3.03 -14.66 -7.75
C GLU A 85 -2.32 -14.63 -6.38
N ALA A 86 -2.93 -15.25 -5.35
CA ALA A 86 -2.32 -15.38 -4.03
C ALA A 86 -1.18 -16.44 -4.04
N ASP A 87 -0.22 -16.24 -4.93
CA ASP A 87 0.94 -17.12 -5.16
C ASP A 87 2.16 -16.26 -5.56
N GLU A 88 3.26 -16.37 -4.82
CA GLU A 88 4.51 -15.65 -5.12
C GLU A 88 5.11 -16.01 -6.48
N SER A 89 4.81 -17.18 -7.04
CA SER A 89 5.24 -17.53 -8.39
C SER A 89 4.57 -16.70 -9.48
N LYS A 90 3.51 -15.98 -9.14
CA LYS A 90 2.67 -15.14 -10.01
C LYS A 90 2.91 -13.66 -9.83
N ILE A 91 4.04 -13.27 -9.25
CA ILE A 91 4.43 -11.87 -9.09
C ILE A 91 4.57 -11.22 -10.45
N ILE A 92 3.83 -10.12 -10.65
CA ILE A 92 3.86 -9.29 -11.87
C ILE A 92 4.64 -8.00 -11.68
N PHE A 93 4.79 -7.55 -10.45
CA PHE A 93 5.53 -6.34 -10.10
C PHE A 93 6.08 -6.43 -8.68
N GLU A 94 7.32 -6.02 -8.48
CA GLU A 94 7.92 -5.79 -7.17
C GLU A 94 8.85 -4.58 -7.25
N PRO A 95 8.66 -3.55 -6.39
CA PRO A 95 9.54 -2.39 -6.37
C PRO A 95 10.92 -2.78 -5.82
N TYR A 96 11.96 -2.35 -6.48
CA TYR A 96 13.34 -2.58 -6.05
C TYR A 96 14.04 -1.33 -5.51
N ASN A 97 13.55 -0.14 -5.86
CA ASN A 97 14.01 1.08 -5.22
C ASN A 97 13.08 1.42 -4.06
N LEU A 98 13.57 1.27 -2.84
CA LEU A 98 12.82 1.55 -1.62
C LEU A 98 13.36 2.78 -0.87
N ASP A 99 14.09 3.67 -1.55
CA ASP A 99 14.55 4.94 -1.00
C ASP A 99 13.84 6.11 -1.67
N ASN A 100 13.07 6.86 -0.87
CA ASN A 100 12.31 8.03 -1.33
C ASN A 100 11.41 7.73 -2.55
N THR A 101 10.69 6.63 -2.50
CA THR A 101 9.77 6.19 -3.56
C THR A 101 8.38 5.94 -3.03
N MET A 102 7.41 6.01 -3.94
CA MET A 102 6.01 5.72 -3.66
C MET A 102 5.54 4.59 -4.57
N VAL A 103 4.77 3.65 -4.00
CA VAL A 103 4.05 2.61 -4.74
C VAL A 103 2.57 2.76 -4.43
N ILE A 104 1.75 2.65 -5.45
CA ILE A 104 0.29 2.72 -5.36
C ILE A 104 -0.28 1.43 -5.91
N LEU A 105 -1.14 0.79 -5.14
CA LEU A 105 -1.91 -0.38 -5.52
C LEU A 105 -3.39 -0.04 -5.46
N GLN A 106 -4.14 -0.44 -6.46
CA GLN A 106 -5.61 -0.46 -6.36
C GLN A 106 -6.01 -1.81 -5.76
N ASP A 107 -6.86 -1.78 -4.74
CA ASP A 107 -7.42 -3.00 -4.17
C ASP A 107 -8.40 -3.66 -5.14
N GLY A 108 -8.45 -5.00 -5.12
CA GLY A 108 -9.33 -5.76 -6.02
C GLY A 108 -9.02 -7.25 -6.01
N PRO A 109 -9.88 -8.07 -6.62
CA PRO A 109 -9.77 -9.52 -6.58
C PRO A 109 -8.53 -10.09 -7.30
N TYR A 110 -7.87 -9.28 -8.13
CA TYR A 110 -6.68 -9.66 -8.89
C TYR A 110 -5.42 -8.90 -8.46
N SER A 111 -5.46 -8.25 -7.30
CA SER A 111 -4.35 -7.48 -6.73
C SER A 111 -3.76 -8.14 -5.49
N ALA A 112 -3.54 -9.45 -5.53
CA ALA A 112 -2.84 -10.14 -4.47
C ALA A 112 -1.47 -9.49 -4.25
N HIS A 113 -1.12 -9.23 -3.00
CA HIS A 113 0.13 -8.57 -2.67
C HIS A 113 0.73 -9.09 -1.37
N GLY A 114 2.00 -8.84 -1.18
CA GLY A 114 2.76 -9.29 -0.02
C GLY A 114 4.16 -8.73 -0.03
N ALA A 115 5.04 -9.31 0.77
CA ALA A 115 6.46 -9.00 0.76
C ALA A 115 7.26 -10.29 0.86
N ARG A 116 8.15 -10.54 -0.10
CA ARG A 116 9.02 -11.71 -0.08
C ARG A 116 9.97 -11.66 1.12
N TYR A 117 10.39 -12.83 1.57
CA TYR A 117 11.31 -13.00 2.70
C TYR A 117 12.58 -12.16 2.52
N ILE A 118 12.84 -11.26 3.48
CA ILE A 118 14.00 -10.36 3.48
C ILE A 118 15.24 -11.11 3.94
N VAL A 119 16.19 -11.29 3.05
CA VAL A 119 17.44 -12.02 3.33
C VAL A 119 18.58 -11.11 3.79
N LYS A 120 18.56 -9.82 3.38
CA LYS A 120 19.56 -8.84 3.77
C LYS A 120 19.38 -8.35 5.21
N ASP A 121 20.46 -8.03 5.88
CA ASP A 121 20.44 -7.38 7.20
C ASP A 121 20.24 -5.85 7.05
N VAL A 122 19.06 -5.50 6.58
CA VAL A 122 18.62 -4.12 6.35
C VAL A 122 17.23 -3.90 6.94
N LYS A 123 16.91 -2.65 7.23
CA LYS A 123 15.59 -2.26 7.75
C LYS A 123 14.75 -1.69 6.62
N ARG A 124 13.70 -2.40 6.24
CA ARG A 124 12.68 -1.90 5.32
C ARG A 124 11.71 -1.02 6.09
N LYS A 125 11.83 0.27 5.87
CA LYS A 125 10.98 1.30 6.48
C LYS A 125 9.98 1.81 5.46
N ALA A 126 8.72 1.80 5.80
CA ALA A 126 7.66 2.33 4.96
C ALA A 126 6.56 2.97 5.79
N ILE A 127 5.77 3.80 5.14
CA ILE A 127 4.45 4.19 5.61
C ILE A 127 3.45 3.53 4.66
N GLN A 128 2.49 2.83 5.23
CA GLN A 128 1.35 2.25 4.51
C GLN A 128 0.11 3.08 4.80
N ILE A 129 -0.57 3.49 3.75
CA ILE A 129 -1.76 4.34 3.84
C ILE A 129 -2.84 3.74 2.97
N TYR A 130 -4.07 3.73 3.48
CA TYR A 130 -5.25 3.39 2.70
C TYR A 130 -6.03 4.67 2.43
N PHE A 131 -6.34 4.92 1.16
CA PHE A 131 -7.29 5.94 0.73
C PHE A 131 -8.52 5.26 0.19
N GLU A 132 -9.68 5.80 0.52
CA GLU A 132 -10.96 5.27 0.05
C GLU A 132 -11.83 6.35 -0.56
N GLY A 133 -12.66 5.93 -1.50
CA GLY A 133 -13.67 6.76 -2.13
C GLY A 133 -15.08 6.24 -1.88
N TYR A 134 -16.06 7.12 -2.03
CA TYR A 134 -17.47 6.77 -2.01
C TYR A 134 -17.92 6.31 -3.41
N SER A 135 -18.75 5.27 -3.44
CA SER A 135 -19.45 4.82 -4.63
C SER A 135 -20.93 4.62 -4.27
N GLU A 136 -21.84 5.06 -5.13
CA GLU A 136 -23.27 4.82 -4.92
C GLU A 136 -23.61 3.33 -4.94
N GLU A 137 -22.84 2.53 -5.68
CA GLU A 137 -23.02 1.09 -5.80
C GLU A 137 -22.53 0.32 -4.58
N THR A 138 -21.37 0.69 -4.04
CA THR A 138 -20.70 -0.07 -2.96
C THR A 138 -20.60 0.70 -1.64
N GLY A 139 -21.00 1.96 -1.60
CA GLY A 139 -20.76 2.85 -0.47
C GLY A 139 -19.29 3.26 -0.36
N TRP A 140 -18.82 3.53 0.85
CA TRP A 140 -17.38 3.65 1.12
C TRP A 140 -16.74 2.28 0.88
N SER A 141 -15.48 2.24 0.59
CA SER A 141 -14.74 0.99 0.33
C SER A 141 -15.27 -0.21 1.14
N GLY A 142 -15.21 -1.39 0.66
CA GLY A 142 -15.74 -2.59 1.34
C GLY A 142 -17.04 -3.10 0.77
N GLY A 143 -17.43 -2.66 -0.41
CA GLY A 143 -18.50 -3.32 -1.15
C GLY A 143 -18.11 -4.74 -1.53
N GLU A 144 -19.12 -5.60 -1.65
CA GLU A 144 -18.92 -6.96 -2.14
C GLU A 144 -18.54 -6.93 -3.62
N TYR A 145 -17.50 -7.67 -3.98
CA TYR A 145 -17.09 -7.91 -5.36
C TYR A 145 -16.53 -9.34 -5.51
N GLU A 146 -16.43 -9.79 -6.73
CA GLU A 146 -15.93 -11.15 -7.01
C GLU A 146 -14.54 -11.36 -6.39
N GLY A 147 -14.42 -12.36 -5.54
CA GLY A 147 -13.20 -12.66 -4.78
C GLY A 147 -13.12 -12.06 -3.39
N ALA A 148 -14.12 -11.24 -3.01
CA ALA A 148 -14.22 -10.65 -1.68
C ALA A 148 -14.20 -11.66 -0.54
N ASP A 149 -14.82 -12.83 -0.75
CA ASP A 149 -14.93 -13.90 0.24
C ASP A 149 -13.73 -14.86 0.27
N LYS A 150 -12.70 -14.60 -0.54
CA LYS A 150 -11.52 -15.44 -0.51
C LYS A 150 -10.76 -15.22 0.80
N PRO A 151 -10.46 -16.28 1.56
CA PRO A 151 -9.73 -16.11 2.80
C PRO A 151 -8.37 -15.47 2.51
N GLN A 152 -8.00 -14.53 3.35
CA GLN A 152 -6.64 -14.01 3.39
C GLN A 152 -5.75 -15.12 3.94
N VAL A 153 -4.77 -15.53 3.17
CA VAL A 153 -3.82 -16.59 3.54
C VAL A 153 -2.56 -15.98 4.11
#